data_72b9da14e28ce3c1a940947fd1369be6
#
_entry.id   72b9da14e28ce3c1a940947fd1369be6
#
_cell.length_a   1.000
_cell.length_b   1.000
_cell.length_c   1.000
_cell.angle_alpha   90.00
_cell.angle_beta   90.00
_cell.angle_gamma   90.00
#
_symmetry.space_group_name_H-M   'P 1'
#
loop_
_entity.id
_entity.type
_entity.pdbx_description
1 polymer ?
#
loop_
_entity_poly.entity_id
_entity_poly.type
_entity_poly.pdbx_seq_one_letter_code
_entity_poly.pdbx_strand_id
1 'polypeptide(L)' 'MGHTMKNRLEMLRKEKGIRQEDLAQALGVSRQTVISLEKGKYNPSLALAFRLARYFAMPIEEIFDDSDEQK' A
#
# COMPACT_ATOMS: atom_id res chain seq x y z
N MET A 1 -10.49 -17.30 7.32
CA MET A 1 -9.24 -16.66 7.58
C MET A 1 -8.91 -15.65 6.49
N GLY A 2 -8.80 -14.43 6.84
CA GLY A 2 -8.47 -13.41 5.86
C GLY A 2 -7.02 -13.48 5.46
N HIS A 3 -6.77 -13.35 4.18
CA HIS A 3 -5.42 -13.31 3.66
C HIS A 3 -5.16 -11.93 3.15
N THR A 4 -4.25 -11.22 3.80
CA THR A 4 -3.82 -9.94 3.31
C THR A 4 -2.43 -10.10 2.74
N MET A 5 -2.15 -9.35 1.71
CA MET A 5 -0.86 -9.41 1.05
C MET A 5 0.17 -8.62 1.83
N LYS A 6 1.38 -9.13 1.89
CA LYS A 6 2.48 -8.35 2.39
C LYS A 6 2.76 -7.22 1.43
N ASN A 7 3.34 -6.16 1.94
CA ASN A 7 3.63 -5.04 1.06
C ASN A 7 4.85 -4.27 1.55
N ARG A 8 5.33 -3.40 0.68
CA ARG A 8 6.50 -2.59 0.94
C ARG A 8 6.15 -1.12 1.11
N LEU A 9 4.89 -0.83 1.38
CA LEU A 9 4.43 0.56 1.41
C LEU A 9 5.19 1.41 2.43
N GLU A 10 5.37 0.87 3.63
CA GLU A 10 6.05 1.62 4.65
C GLU A 10 7.47 1.95 4.23
N MET A 11 8.18 0.96 3.70
CA MET A 11 9.53 1.16 3.24
C MET A 11 9.60 2.20 2.13
N LEU A 12 8.71 2.06 1.14
CA LEU A 12 8.69 2.98 0.01
C LEU A 12 8.36 4.39 0.46
N ARG A 13 7.43 4.52 1.40
CA ARG A 13 7.06 5.83 1.94
C ARG A 13 8.25 6.47 2.64
N LYS A 14 8.96 5.69 3.45
CA LYS A 14 10.10 6.20 4.19
C LYS A 14 11.24 6.59 3.27
N GLU A 15 11.40 5.85 2.18
CA GLU A 15 12.41 6.21 1.18
C GLU A 15 12.12 7.56 0.55
N LYS A 16 10.83 7.89 0.41
CA LYS A 16 10.45 9.20 -0.11
C LYS A 16 10.52 10.29 0.95
N GLY A 17 10.71 9.91 2.20
CA GLY A 17 10.80 10.89 3.28
C GLY A 17 9.48 11.54 3.63
N ILE A 18 8.37 10.86 3.42
CA ILE A 18 7.05 11.43 3.70
C ILE A 18 6.37 10.69 4.84
N ARG A 19 5.42 11.38 5.47
CA ARG A 19 4.67 10.83 6.59
C ARG A 19 3.44 10.09 6.08
N GLN A 20 2.83 9.32 6.97
CA GLN A 20 1.62 8.59 6.62
C GLN A 20 0.52 9.52 6.15
N GLU A 21 0.37 10.67 6.81
CA GLU A 21 -0.69 11.59 6.41
C GLU A 21 -0.39 12.25 5.06
N ASP A 22 0.87 12.42 4.74
CA ASP A 22 1.23 12.96 3.42
C ASP A 22 0.84 11.98 2.33
N LEU A 23 1.10 10.70 2.55
CA LEU A 23 0.72 9.68 1.60
C LEU A 23 -0.81 9.59 1.49
N ALA A 24 -1.49 9.68 2.63
CA ALA A 24 -2.94 9.63 2.63
C ALA A 24 -3.53 10.74 1.78
N GLN A 25 -3.01 11.95 1.91
CA GLN A 25 -3.48 13.08 1.11
C GLN A 25 -3.22 12.85 -0.37
N ALA A 26 -2.04 12.34 -0.71
CA ALA A 26 -1.71 12.10 -2.10
C ALA A 26 -2.62 11.06 -2.73
N LEU A 27 -3.06 10.08 -1.94
CA LEU A 27 -3.92 9.01 -2.43
C LEU A 27 -5.40 9.33 -2.30
N GLY A 28 -5.76 10.38 -1.58
CA GLY A 28 -7.16 10.73 -1.38
C GLY A 28 -7.88 9.82 -0.41
N VAL A 29 -7.16 9.31 0.59
CA VAL A 29 -7.75 8.43 1.61
C VAL A 29 -7.38 8.96 2.98
N SER A 30 -7.94 8.33 4.02
CA SER A 30 -7.64 8.74 5.39
C SER A 30 -6.27 8.20 5.81
N ARG A 31 -5.70 8.85 6.83
CA ARG A 31 -4.45 8.37 7.41
C ARG A 31 -4.62 6.96 7.96
N GLN A 32 -5.79 6.68 8.56
CA GLN A 32 -6.06 5.36 9.10
C GLN A 32 -6.00 4.29 8.00
N THR A 33 -6.46 4.63 6.80
CA THR A 33 -6.36 3.71 5.67
C THR A 33 -4.91 3.39 5.35
N VAL A 34 -4.04 4.39 5.36
CA VAL A 34 -2.62 4.16 5.11
C VAL A 34 -2.03 3.27 6.19
N ILE A 35 -2.37 3.53 7.45
CA ILE A 35 -1.88 2.71 8.56
C ILE A 35 -2.29 1.25 8.36
N SER A 36 -3.55 1.03 8.03
CA SER A 36 -4.06 -0.33 7.84
C SER A 36 -3.40 -1.02 6.65
N LEU A 37 -3.18 -0.26 5.57
CA LEU A 37 -2.49 -0.81 4.42
C LEU A 37 -1.08 -1.25 4.77
N GLU A 38 -0.34 -0.38 5.47
CA GLU A 38 1.05 -0.67 5.78
C GLU A 38 1.18 -1.86 6.71
N LYS A 39 0.19 -2.06 7.58
CA LYS A 39 0.20 -3.21 8.48
C LYS A 39 -0.28 -4.49 7.82
N GLY A 40 -0.71 -4.42 6.58
CA GLY A 40 -1.21 -5.58 5.88
C GLY A 40 -2.54 -6.07 6.41
N LYS A 41 -3.31 -5.18 7.02
CA LYS A 41 -4.59 -5.57 7.62
C LYS A 41 -5.75 -5.50 6.66
N TYR A 42 -5.50 -4.96 5.48
CA TYR A 42 -6.56 -4.88 4.50
C TYR A 42 -5.93 -4.65 3.14
N ASN A 43 -6.57 -5.21 2.13
CA ASN A 43 -6.09 -5.08 0.76
C ASN A 43 -6.76 -3.87 0.11
N PRO A 44 -6.05 -3.12 -0.69
CA PRO A 44 -6.65 -1.94 -1.31
C PRO A 44 -7.65 -2.34 -2.39
N SER A 45 -8.57 -1.42 -2.67
CA SER A 45 -9.40 -1.55 -3.85
C SER A 45 -8.53 -1.48 -5.09
N LEU A 46 -9.06 -1.93 -6.20
CA LEU A 46 -8.33 -1.87 -7.46
C LEU A 46 -7.96 -0.43 -7.79
N ALA A 47 -8.88 0.50 -7.58
CA ALA A 47 -8.61 1.91 -7.87
C ALA A 47 -7.47 2.43 -7.01
N LEU A 48 -7.47 2.07 -5.73
CA LEU A 48 -6.41 2.53 -4.83
C LEU A 48 -5.08 1.90 -5.21
N ALA A 49 -5.10 0.63 -5.60
CA ALA A 49 -3.87 -0.04 -6.02
C ALA A 49 -3.25 0.66 -7.22
N PHE A 50 -4.07 1.08 -8.18
CA PHE A 50 -3.55 1.82 -9.32
C PHE A 50 -2.97 3.16 -8.91
N ARG A 51 -3.60 3.85 -7.97
CA ARG A 51 -3.07 5.12 -7.48
C ARG A 51 -1.72 4.94 -6.82
N LEU A 52 -1.58 3.87 -6.04
CA LEU A 52 -0.31 3.55 -5.40
C LEU A 52 0.77 3.28 -6.44
N ALA A 53 0.44 2.50 -7.46
CA ALA A 53 1.40 2.18 -8.51
C ALA A 53 1.87 3.44 -9.21
N ARG A 54 0.95 4.35 -9.50
CA ARG A 54 1.31 5.61 -10.16
C ARG A 54 2.13 6.50 -9.24
N TYR A 55 1.74 6.56 -7.98
CA TYR A 55 2.43 7.44 -7.04
C TYR A 55 3.88 7.01 -6.85
N PHE A 56 4.11 5.72 -6.74
CA PHE A 56 5.46 5.20 -6.54
C PHE A 56 6.16 4.87 -7.85
N ALA A 57 5.47 5.05 -8.98
CA ALA A 57 6.02 4.81 -10.31
C ALA A 57 6.58 3.40 -10.45
N MET A 58 5.82 2.42 -10.01
CA MET A 58 6.24 1.03 -10.13
C MET A 58 5.01 0.14 -10.26
N PRO A 59 5.17 -1.08 -10.79
CA PRO A 59 4.06 -2.02 -10.91
C PRO A 59 3.52 -2.41 -9.55
N ILE A 60 2.22 -2.74 -9.52
CA ILE A 60 1.57 -3.18 -8.29
C ILE A 60 2.31 -4.38 -7.69
N GLU A 61 2.81 -5.27 -8.52
CA GLU A 61 3.48 -6.48 -8.06
C GLU A 61 4.76 -6.19 -7.30
N GLU A 62 5.33 -5.00 -7.48
CA GLU A 62 6.51 -4.62 -6.72
C GLU A 62 6.16 -3.96 -5.40
N ILE A 63 4.91 -3.56 -5.24
CA ILE A 63 4.44 -2.97 -3.99
C ILE A 63 3.84 -4.03 -3.09
N PHE A 64 3.05 -4.92 -3.66
CA PHE A 64 2.33 -5.95 -2.93
C PHE A 64 2.87 -7.33 -3.29
N ASP A 65 2.99 -8.17 -2.29
CA ASP A 65 3.51 -9.52 -2.46
C ASP A 65 2.42 -10.50 -2.06
N ASP A 66 1.92 -11.26 -3.02
CA ASP A 66 0.87 -12.23 -2.78
C ASP A 66 1.39 -13.66 -2.68
N SER A 67 2.70 -13.82 -2.55
CA SER A 67 3.30 -15.16 -2.57
C SER A 67 2.77 -16.05 -1.43
N ASP A 68 2.40 -15.46 -0.31
CA ASP A 68 1.88 -16.22 0.82
C ASP A 68 0.47 -16.73 0.58
N GLU A 69 -0.20 -16.27 -0.46
CA GLU A 69 -1.57 -16.68 -0.76
C GLU A 69 -1.63 -17.77 -1.81
N GLN A 70 -0.52 -18.28 -2.19
CA GLN A 70 -0.41 -19.27 -3.25
C GLN A 70 -0.51 -20.65 -2.66
N LYS A 71 -1.69 -21.09 -2.38
CA LYS A 71 -1.85 -22.41 -1.79
C LYS A 71 -2.86 -23.25 -2.53
#